data_2621c6b65b2e49510c6ce634fd8fac5d
#
_entry.id   2621c6b65b2e49510c6ce634fd8fac5d
#
_cell.length_a   1.000
_cell.length_b   1.000
_cell.length_c   1.000
_cell.angle_alpha   90.00
_cell.angle_beta   90.00
_cell.angle_gamma   90.00
#
_symmetry.space_group_name_H-M   'P 1'
#
loop_
_entity.id
_entity.type
_entity.pdbx_description
1 polymer ?
#
loop_
_entity_poly.entity_id
_entity_poly.type
_entity_poly.pdbx_seq_one_letter_code
_entity_poly.pdbx_strand_id
1 'polypeptide(L)'
;NHAKAGLAPDERLDILRRQLTCDLFLSGCNALTLSGELVNIDATGNRVGAMLFGPKKVIVVAGRNKLVDGTAHDAILRVKACATPPNAKRLSFKTPCASTGFCSDCNSPERLCRVTTIIDRKPRFTDLHVLVVNTDLGF
;
A
#
# COMPACT_ATOMS: atom_id res chain seq x y z
N ASN A 1 13.77 -6.05 9.43
CA ASN A 1 12.68 -6.66 8.67
C ASN A 1 11.53 -7.03 9.61
N HIS A 2 10.41 -6.32 9.50
CA HIS A 2 9.20 -6.55 10.32
C HIS A 2 8.46 -7.87 9.99
N ALA A 3 8.78 -8.50 8.87
CA ALA A 3 8.21 -9.78 8.45
C ALA A 3 9.02 -10.99 8.89
N LYS A 4 10.08 -10.80 9.71
CA LYS A 4 10.86 -11.92 10.27
C LYS A 4 9.96 -12.76 11.16
N ALA A 5 10.04 -14.08 11.01
CA ALA A 5 9.32 -15.02 11.88
C ALA A 5 9.81 -14.92 13.34
N GLY A 6 8.91 -15.14 14.30
CA GLY A 6 9.23 -15.17 15.72
C GLY A 6 9.35 -13.80 16.41
N LEU A 7 9.09 -12.68 15.70
CA LEU A 7 9.04 -11.36 16.35
C LEU A 7 7.82 -11.23 17.26
N ALA A 8 8.04 -10.73 18.47
CA ALA A 8 6.94 -10.32 19.34
C ALA A 8 6.16 -9.12 18.72
N PRO A 9 4.86 -8.95 19.03
CA PRO A 9 4.06 -7.86 18.48
C PRO A 9 4.69 -6.48 18.67
N ASP A 10 5.22 -6.19 19.86
CA ASP A 10 5.84 -4.90 20.18
C ASP A 10 7.14 -4.68 19.40
N GLU A 11 7.97 -5.71 19.27
CA GLU A 11 9.19 -5.64 18.46
C GLU A 11 8.87 -5.36 16.99
N ARG A 12 7.81 -5.99 16.46
CA ARG A 12 7.34 -5.72 15.09
C ARG A 12 6.88 -4.27 14.96
N LEU A 13 6.12 -3.76 15.91
CA LEU A 13 5.64 -2.39 15.91
C LEU A 13 6.79 -1.37 15.96
N ASP A 14 7.81 -1.63 16.77
CA ASP A 14 9.00 -0.79 16.85
C ASP A 14 9.81 -0.78 15.54
N ILE A 15 9.89 -1.91 14.85
CA ILE A 15 10.51 -1.96 13.53
C ILE A 15 9.71 -1.10 12.53
N LEU A 16 8.37 -1.19 12.55
CA LEU A 16 7.51 -0.37 11.68
C LEU A 16 7.68 1.13 11.95
N ARG A 17 7.77 1.54 13.22
CA ARG A 17 8.02 2.93 13.61
C ARG A 17 9.40 3.42 13.15
N ARG A 18 10.45 2.59 13.31
CA ARG A 18 11.81 2.93 12.85
C ARG A 18 11.91 3.06 11.32
N GLN A 19 11.03 2.41 10.57
CA GLN A 19 10.96 2.61 9.12
C GLN A 19 10.61 4.04 8.73
N LEU A 20 9.90 4.79 9.59
CA LEU A 20 9.55 6.18 9.33
C LEU A 20 10.77 7.14 9.39
N THR A 21 11.87 6.71 9.98
CA THR A 21 13.10 7.51 10.14
C THR A 21 14.32 6.91 9.42
N CYS A 22 14.11 5.95 8.52
CA CYS A 22 15.20 5.35 7.76
C CYS A 22 15.66 6.28 6.62
N ASP A 23 16.88 6.09 6.13
CA ASP A 23 17.40 6.87 5.01
C ASP A 23 16.73 6.52 3.69
N LEU A 24 16.42 5.25 3.48
CA LEU A 24 15.79 4.72 2.27
C LEU A 24 14.63 3.79 2.62
N PHE A 25 13.46 4.06 2.06
CA PHE A 25 12.29 3.20 2.14
C PHE A 25 11.93 2.63 0.77
N LEU A 26 11.87 1.29 0.68
CA LEU A 26 11.44 0.58 -0.53
C LEU A 26 10.04 0.04 -0.35
N SER A 27 9.16 0.28 -1.30
CA SER A 27 7.78 -0.17 -1.24
C SER A 27 7.19 -0.45 -2.63
N GLY A 28 6.08 -1.18 -2.65
CA GLY A 28 5.15 -1.16 -3.79
C GLY A 28 4.03 -0.15 -3.57
N CYS A 29 3.20 0.08 -4.59
CA CYS A 29 1.92 0.77 -4.47
C CYS A 29 0.74 -0.18 -4.71
N ASN A 30 -0.46 0.30 -4.41
CA ASN A 30 -1.66 -0.45 -4.76
C ASN A 30 -2.19 -0.09 -6.15
N ALA A 31 -2.11 1.16 -6.58
CA ALA A 31 -2.42 1.59 -7.93
C ALA A 31 -1.65 2.87 -8.29
N LEU A 32 -1.47 3.11 -9.59
CA LEU A 32 -0.85 4.29 -10.17
C LEU A 32 -1.67 4.69 -11.39
N THR A 33 -2.18 5.93 -11.43
CA THR A 33 -2.87 6.43 -12.61
C THR A 33 -1.87 6.79 -13.72
N LEU A 34 -2.33 6.84 -14.96
CA LEU A 34 -1.49 7.30 -16.08
C LEU A 34 -1.10 8.79 -15.95
N SER A 35 -1.88 9.58 -15.19
CA SER A 35 -1.56 10.97 -14.83
C SER A 35 -0.50 11.08 -13.72
N GLY A 36 -0.12 9.96 -13.08
CA GLY A 36 0.94 9.89 -12.08
C GLY A 36 0.50 9.94 -10.62
N GLU A 37 -0.80 9.88 -10.35
CA GLU A 37 -1.33 9.84 -8.98
C GLU A 37 -1.09 8.46 -8.36
N LEU A 38 -0.41 8.44 -7.21
CA LEU A 38 -0.09 7.22 -6.48
C LEU A 38 -1.17 6.94 -5.43
N VAL A 39 -1.91 5.86 -5.61
CA VAL A 39 -3.02 5.51 -4.73
C VAL A 39 -2.67 4.30 -3.86
N ASN A 40 -2.84 4.46 -2.56
CA ASN A 40 -2.58 3.41 -1.59
C ASN A 40 -3.69 3.30 -0.55
N ILE A 41 -3.98 2.07 -0.14
CA ILE A 41 -4.88 1.74 0.96
C ILE A 41 -4.13 0.88 1.96
N ASP A 42 -4.11 1.31 3.23
CA ASP A 42 -3.41 0.65 4.33
C ASP A 42 -4.33 0.32 5.50
N ALA A 43 -3.95 -0.67 6.28
CA ALA A 43 -4.58 -1.00 7.55
C ALA A 43 -3.98 -0.19 8.72
N THR A 44 -2.66 -0.13 8.79
CA THR A 44 -1.92 0.49 9.91
C THR A 44 -1.49 1.92 9.59
N GLY A 45 -1.27 2.23 8.31
CA GLY A 45 -0.79 3.55 7.88
C GLY A 45 0.73 3.71 7.91
N ASN A 46 1.48 2.70 8.35
CA ASN A 46 2.94 2.75 8.44
C ASN A 46 3.60 2.91 7.07
N ARG A 47 3.11 2.22 6.04
CA ARG A 47 3.65 2.30 4.68
C ARG A 47 3.36 3.65 4.05
N VAL A 48 2.11 4.10 4.11
CA VAL A 48 1.74 5.40 3.55
C VAL A 48 2.36 6.55 4.33
N GLY A 49 2.48 6.45 5.66
CA GLY A 49 3.20 7.43 6.47
C GLY A 49 4.66 7.61 6.02
N ALA A 50 5.35 6.49 5.74
CA ALA A 50 6.71 6.52 5.20
C ALA A 50 6.78 7.14 3.80
N MET A 51 5.76 6.94 2.95
CA MET A 51 5.71 7.54 1.61
C MET A 51 5.45 9.05 1.65
N LEU A 52 4.63 9.52 2.60
CA LEU A 52 4.23 10.91 2.70
C LEU A 52 5.32 11.77 3.34
N PHE A 53 5.81 11.34 4.50
CA PHE A 53 6.78 12.10 5.27
C PHE A 53 7.47 11.19 6.31
N GLY A 54 8.76 11.05 6.20
CA GLY A 54 9.55 10.22 7.11
C GLY A 54 10.94 9.97 6.53
N PRO A 55 11.14 8.90 5.74
CA PRO A 55 12.41 8.62 5.09
C PRO A 55 12.87 9.74 4.18
N LYS A 56 14.20 9.95 4.10
CA LYS A 56 14.79 10.94 3.18
C LYS A 56 14.49 10.59 1.72
N LYS A 57 14.57 9.29 1.39
CA LYS A 57 14.31 8.77 0.05
C LYS A 57 13.30 7.63 0.10
N VAL A 58 12.37 7.64 -0.85
CA VAL A 58 11.38 6.58 -1.06
C VAL A 58 11.44 6.11 -2.50
N ILE A 59 11.57 4.80 -2.70
CA ILE A 59 11.45 4.18 -4.02
C ILE A 59 10.23 3.28 -4.01
N VAL A 60 9.28 3.59 -4.89
CA VAL A 60 8.07 2.80 -5.10
C VAL A 60 8.23 2.01 -6.39
N VAL A 61 8.10 0.68 -6.31
CA VAL A 61 8.13 -0.18 -7.49
C VAL A 61 6.72 -0.65 -7.82
N ALA A 62 6.28 -0.41 -9.03
CA ALA A 62 4.97 -0.78 -9.54
C ALA A 62 5.09 -1.66 -10.78
N GLY A 63 4.41 -2.80 -10.80
CA GLY A 63 4.21 -3.57 -12.02
C GLY A 63 3.18 -2.89 -12.93
N ARG A 64 3.24 -3.18 -14.23
CA ARG A 64 2.28 -2.67 -15.23
C ARG A 64 0.81 -2.96 -14.89
N ASN A 65 0.54 -4.07 -14.17
CA ASN A 65 -0.79 -4.46 -13.71
C ASN A 65 -1.41 -3.48 -12.70
N LYS A 66 -0.65 -2.50 -12.21
CA LYS A 66 -1.13 -1.47 -11.27
C LYS A 66 -1.44 -0.14 -11.93
N LEU A 67 -1.15 -0.02 -13.22
CA LEU A 67 -1.50 1.16 -14.00
C LEU A 67 -3.01 1.22 -14.22
N VAL A 68 -3.58 2.40 -14.04
CA VAL A 68 -5.00 2.68 -14.21
C VAL A 68 -5.15 3.83 -15.22
N ASP A 69 -5.83 3.55 -16.31
CA ASP A 69 -6.27 4.59 -17.24
C ASP A 69 -7.58 5.17 -16.71
N GLY A 70 -7.47 6.25 -15.95
CA GLY A 70 -8.60 6.86 -15.25
C GLY A 70 -8.15 7.79 -14.14
N THR A 71 -9.10 8.11 -13.27
CA THR A 71 -8.93 9.03 -12.14
C THR A 71 -8.38 8.31 -10.88
N ALA A 72 -8.00 9.08 -9.86
CA ALA A 72 -7.69 8.54 -8.54
C ALA A 72 -8.85 7.71 -7.95
N HIS A 73 -10.10 8.05 -8.29
CA HIS A 73 -11.27 7.26 -7.87
C HIS A 73 -11.27 5.87 -8.52
N ASP A 74 -10.99 5.79 -9.83
CA ASP A 74 -10.88 4.52 -10.54
C ASP A 74 -9.73 3.67 -9.98
N ALA A 75 -8.63 4.31 -9.60
CA ALA A 75 -7.52 3.66 -8.91
C ALA A 75 -7.95 3.09 -7.54
N ILE A 76 -8.76 3.81 -6.75
CA ILE A 76 -9.34 3.29 -5.49
C ILE A 76 -10.24 2.08 -5.76
N LEU A 77 -11.07 2.13 -6.79
CA LEU A 77 -11.94 1.01 -7.19
C LEU A 77 -11.11 -0.21 -7.58
N ARG A 78 -10.04 -0.02 -8.37
CA ARG A 78 -9.08 -1.10 -8.68
C ARG A 78 -8.48 -1.71 -7.40
N VAL A 79 -8.05 -0.90 -6.45
CA VAL A 79 -7.48 -1.42 -5.19
C VAL A 79 -8.49 -2.27 -4.44
N LYS A 80 -9.74 -1.80 -4.33
CA LYS A 80 -10.81 -2.53 -3.64
C LYS A 80 -11.21 -3.82 -4.38
N ALA A 81 -11.20 -3.82 -5.71
CA ALA A 81 -11.60 -4.98 -6.51
C ALA A 81 -10.46 -6.01 -6.68
N CYS A 82 -9.25 -5.55 -7.01
CA CYS A 82 -8.17 -6.41 -7.45
C CYS A 82 -7.07 -6.66 -6.40
N ALA A 83 -6.77 -5.68 -5.53
CA ALA A 83 -5.64 -5.79 -4.61
C ALA A 83 -6.05 -6.22 -3.20
N THR A 84 -7.12 -5.63 -2.66
CA THR A 84 -7.52 -5.88 -1.26
C THR A 84 -8.01 -7.31 -1.01
N PRO A 85 -8.92 -7.91 -1.81
CA PRO A 85 -9.42 -9.25 -1.51
C PRO A 85 -8.34 -10.33 -1.50
N PRO A 86 -7.48 -10.47 -2.51
CA PRO A 86 -6.41 -11.46 -2.49
C PRO A 86 -5.38 -11.19 -1.39
N ASN A 87 -5.11 -9.93 -1.06
CA ASN A 87 -4.21 -9.59 0.04
C ASN A 87 -4.80 -9.95 1.40
N ALA A 88 -6.09 -9.71 1.64
CA ALA A 88 -6.79 -10.11 2.85
C ALA A 88 -6.77 -11.63 3.02
N LYS A 89 -7.02 -12.38 1.94
CA LYS A 89 -6.92 -13.84 1.92
C LYS A 89 -5.51 -14.32 2.25
N ARG A 90 -4.47 -13.75 1.58
CA ARG A 90 -3.06 -14.09 1.81
C ARG A 90 -2.62 -13.86 3.26
N LEU A 91 -3.16 -12.85 3.91
CA LEU A 91 -2.86 -12.48 5.29
C LEU A 91 -3.78 -13.16 6.31
N SER A 92 -4.69 -14.03 5.85
CA SER A 92 -5.64 -14.78 6.69
C SER A 92 -6.57 -13.89 7.54
N PHE A 93 -6.88 -12.69 7.04
CA PHE A 93 -7.84 -11.80 7.72
C PHE A 93 -9.29 -12.29 7.55
N LYS A 94 -10.07 -12.19 8.62
CA LYS A 94 -11.48 -12.57 8.65
C LYS A 94 -12.37 -11.43 8.15
N THR A 95 -12.19 -11.08 6.88
CA THR A 95 -13.02 -10.07 6.21
C THR A 95 -13.90 -10.71 5.14
N PRO A 96 -15.09 -10.15 4.83
CA PRO A 96 -15.95 -10.70 3.79
C PRO A 96 -15.22 -10.89 2.45
N CYS A 97 -14.41 -9.93 2.03
CA CYS A 97 -13.68 -9.99 0.77
C CYS A 97 -12.59 -11.08 0.73
N ALA A 98 -12.06 -11.53 1.87
CA ALA A 98 -11.11 -12.63 1.93
C ALA A 98 -11.76 -13.97 1.56
N SER A 99 -13.06 -14.15 1.87
CA SER A 99 -13.85 -15.34 1.57
C SER A 99 -14.58 -15.26 0.24
N THR A 100 -15.18 -14.11 -0.08
CA THR A 100 -16.01 -13.95 -1.28
C THR A 100 -15.22 -13.56 -2.53
N GLY A 101 -14.03 -12.96 -2.35
CA GLY A 101 -13.25 -12.36 -3.44
C GLY A 101 -13.71 -10.95 -3.84
N PHE A 102 -14.80 -10.43 -3.27
CA PHE A 102 -15.38 -9.14 -3.63
C PHE A 102 -15.43 -8.17 -2.46
N CYS A 103 -15.13 -6.90 -2.73
CA CYS A 103 -15.25 -5.84 -1.73
C CYS A 103 -16.73 -5.49 -1.49
N SER A 104 -17.15 -5.53 -0.23
CA SER A 104 -18.48 -5.10 0.22
C SER A 104 -18.42 -3.84 1.08
N ASP A 105 -17.32 -3.12 1.06
CA ASP A 105 -17.03 -1.95 1.92
C ASP A 105 -17.34 -2.21 3.41
N CYS A 106 -16.94 -3.37 3.88
CA CYS A 106 -17.30 -3.94 5.18
C CYS A 106 -16.85 -3.08 6.38
N ASN A 107 -17.51 -3.27 7.52
CA ASN A 107 -17.09 -2.72 8.81
C ASN A 107 -16.51 -3.83 9.73
N SER A 108 -15.75 -4.78 9.15
CA SER A 108 -15.11 -5.84 9.93
C SER A 108 -14.08 -5.26 10.91
N PRO A 109 -13.97 -5.79 12.14
CA PRO A 109 -12.89 -5.43 13.07
C PRO A 109 -11.49 -5.62 12.45
N GLU A 110 -11.34 -6.59 11.55
CA GLU A 110 -10.10 -6.89 10.84
C GLU A 110 -9.98 -6.20 9.46
N ARG A 111 -10.82 -5.18 9.20
CA ARG A 111 -10.78 -4.42 7.94
C ARG A 111 -9.37 -3.90 7.64
N LEU A 112 -8.86 -4.18 6.42
CA LEU A 112 -7.58 -3.67 5.92
C LEU A 112 -7.68 -2.24 5.39
N CYS A 113 -8.84 -1.87 4.82
CA CYS A 113 -9.04 -0.57 4.16
C CYS A 113 -9.37 0.52 5.20
N ARG A 114 -8.37 0.96 5.99
CA ARG A 114 -8.56 1.96 7.05
C ARG A 114 -8.02 3.33 6.69
N VAL A 115 -6.95 3.37 5.91
CA VAL A 115 -6.29 4.62 5.50
C VAL A 115 -6.18 4.59 3.98
N THR A 116 -6.75 5.57 3.31
CA THR A 116 -6.60 5.79 1.87
C THR A 116 -5.79 7.04 1.65
N THR A 117 -4.74 6.95 0.84
CA THR A 117 -3.94 8.09 0.45
C THR A 117 -3.85 8.21 -1.06
N ILE A 118 -3.91 9.45 -1.54
CA ILE A 118 -3.65 9.85 -2.92
C ILE A 118 -2.47 10.81 -2.86
N ILE A 119 -1.39 10.49 -3.56
CA ILE A 119 -0.26 11.39 -3.73
C ILE A 119 -0.34 11.93 -5.16
N ASP A 120 -0.90 13.13 -5.31
CA ASP A 120 -1.08 13.80 -6.60
C ASP A 120 0.24 14.30 -7.19
N ARG A 121 1.13 14.73 -6.32
CA ARG A 121 2.46 15.25 -6.67
C ARG A 121 3.48 14.81 -5.62
N LYS A 122 4.73 14.71 -6.02
CA LYS A 122 5.83 14.38 -5.11
C LYS A 122 5.77 15.28 -3.86
N PRO A 123 5.76 14.70 -2.63
CA PRO A 123 5.81 15.48 -1.41
C PRO A 123 7.06 16.39 -1.39
N ARG A 124 6.92 17.58 -0.82
CA ARG A 124 7.94 18.64 -0.95
C ARG A 124 9.32 18.22 -0.42
N PHE A 125 9.36 17.48 0.67
CA PHE A 125 10.60 17.13 1.37
C PHE A 125 10.95 15.65 1.30
N THR A 126 10.16 14.83 0.64
CA THR A 126 10.43 13.41 0.43
C THR A 126 10.98 13.21 -0.98
N ASP A 127 12.19 12.67 -1.12
CA ASP A 127 12.75 12.31 -2.41
C ASP A 127 12.11 11.01 -2.90
N LEU A 128 10.90 11.13 -3.49
CA LEU A 128 10.08 10.01 -3.93
C LEU A 128 10.29 9.73 -5.41
N HIS A 129 10.63 8.48 -5.73
CA HIS A 129 10.78 7.93 -7.07
C HIS A 129 9.80 6.79 -7.29
N VAL A 130 9.21 6.73 -8.47
CA VAL A 130 8.33 5.62 -8.90
C VAL A 130 8.99 4.92 -10.08
N LEU A 131 9.23 3.61 -9.93
CA LEU A 131 9.76 2.74 -10.97
C LEU A 131 8.61 1.86 -11.48
N VAL A 132 8.23 2.03 -12.74
CA VAL A 132 7.26 1.16 -13.41
C VAL A 132 8.01 0.06 -14.14
N VAL A 133 7.70 -1.18 -13.83
CA VAL A 133 8.30 -2.36 -14.43
C VAL A 133 7.31 -3.00 -15.40
N ASN A 134 7.74 -3.27 -16.63
CA ASN A 134 6.90 -3.86 -17.68
C ASN A 134 6.64 -5.36 -17.46
N THR A 135 6.23 -5.71 -16.24
CA THR A 135 5.75 -7.04 -15.86
C THR A 135 4.73 -6.91 -14.74
N ASP A 136 3.94 -7.95 -14.52
CA ASP A 136 2.97 -7.97 -13.42
C ASP A 136 3.68 -8.25 -12.10
N LEU A 137 3.49 -7.39 -11.11
CA LEU A 137 4.11 -7.48 -9.78
C LEU A 137 3.06 -7.34 -8.67
N GLY A 138 2.85 -8.43 -7.94
CA GLY A 138 1.88 -8.50 -6.86
C GLY A 138 0.43 -8.25 -7.33
N PHE A 139 -0.43 -7.78 -6.42
CA PHE A 139 -1.87 -7.57 -6.67
C PHE A 139 -2.18 -6.16 -7.14
#